data_5f921bb21c445cca4e88d5ab4ed88e0d
#
_entry.id   5f921bb21c445cca4e88d5ab4ed88e0d
#
_cell.length_a   1.000
_cell.length_b   1.000
_cell.length_c   1.000
_cell.angle_alpha   90.00
_cell.angle_beta   90.00
_cell.angle_gamma   90.00
#
_symmetry.space_group_name_H-M   'P 1'
#
loop_
_entity.id
_entity.type
_entity.pdbx_description
1 polymer ?
#
loop_
_entity_poly.entity_id
_entity_poly.type
_entity_poly.pdbx_seq_one_letter_code
_entity_poly.pdbx_strand_id
1 'polypeptide(L)'
;MIKSNASKVNFMKSAIALSVTALILTACGKGGDKAAAVPADGVEVKIGHVAPLTGPIAHLGKDNENGARLALEEINKAGLTIDGKKVVLTLVPEDDAEDPKTATQVAQKLVDAKVVGVVGHLNSGTSIPASKIYSDAGITQVSPSSTNPDYTKQGFKTAYRLVATDAQQGPALGNYVANTLKAKTVAIIDDSTQYGKGLADEFEKTVKAAGLKVVTREASNNKATDFKAILTKVKGSKPDVIMYGGMDAT
;
A
#
# COMPACT_ATOMS: atom_id res chain seq x y z
N MET A 1 47.37 -72.45 15.22
CA MET A 1 48.75 -72.16 14.68
C MET A 1 48.78 -70.82 14.07
N ILE A 2 49.85 -70.13 14.38
CA ILE A 2 50.42 -68.91 13.83
C ILE A 2 50.00 -67.58 14.55
N LYS A 3 50.81 -67.27 15.48
CA LYS A 3 51.57 -66.16 16.09
C LYS A 3 51.23 -64.77 15.49
N SER A 4 50.81 -63.85 16.36
CA SER A 4 51.55 -62.74 16.98
C SER A 4 52.51 -61.95 16.06
N ASN A 5 52.23 -60.69 15.91
CA ASN A 5 53.31 -59.70 16.11
C ASN A 5 52.68 -58.32 16.43
N ALA A 6 53.02 -57.86 17.63
CA ALA A 6 52.79 -56.53 18.11
C ALA A 6 53.91 -55.62 17.57
N SER A 7 53.59 -54.49 17.00
CA SER A 7 54.57 -53.41 16.78
C SER A 7 54.09 -52.15 17.48
N LYS A 8 54.87 -51.75 18.46
CA LYS A 8 54.78 -50.47 19.18
C LYS A 8 55.17 -49.34 18.24
N VAL A 9 54.34 -48.36 18.08
CA VAL A 9 54.72 -47.10 17.49
C VAL A 9 54.45 -45.94 18.46
N ASN A 10 55.50 -45.17 18.67
CA ASN A 10 55.69 -44.13 19.66
C ASN A 10 54.71 -42.96 19.50
N PHE A 11 54.26 -42.48 20.66
CA PHE A 11 53.60 -41.22 20.84
C PHE A 11 54.61 -40.06 20.57
N MET A 12 54.42 -39.33 19.50
CA MET A 12 55.08 -38.04 19.32
C MET A 12 54.02 -36.94 19.37
N LYS A 13 54.06 -36.17 20.47
CA LYS A 13 53.21 -35.01 20.70
C LYS A 13 53.60 -33.90 19.73
N SER A 14 52.77 -33.56 18.77
CA SER A 14 52.87 -32.34 18.00
C SER A 14 51.68 -31.45 18.35
N ALA A 15 51.97 -30.37 19.04
CA ALA A 15 51.04 -29.25 19.26
C ALA A 15 50.82 -28.51 17.96
N ILE A 16 49.65 -28.60 17.35
CA ILE A 16 49.24 -27.79 16.24
C ILE A 16 48.42 -26.61 16.81
N ALA A 17 49.02 -25.42 16.77
CA ALA A 17 48.34 -24.16 17.04
C ALA A 17 47.34 -23.88 15.90
N LEU A 18 46.06 -23.94 16.18
CA LEU A 18 45.00 -23.58 15.24
C LEU A 18 44.83 -22.06 15.25
N SER A 19 45.45 -21.39 14.30
CA SER A 19 45.20 -19.98 14.00
C SER A 19 43.85 -19.85 13.27
N VAL A 20 42.78 -19.45 13.99
CA VAL A 20 41.50 -19.10 13.37
C VAL A 20 41.66 -17.72 12.77
N THR A 21 41.95 -17.68 11.47
CA THR A 21 41.83 -16.45 10.66
C THR A 21 40.38 -16.19 10.37
N ALA A 22 39.76 -15.25 11.09
CA ALA A 22 38.40 -14.77 10.78
C ALA A 22 38.45 -14.00 9.45
N LEU A 23 38.01 -14.62 8.38
CA LEU A 23 37.69 -13.93 7.13
C LEU A 23 36.42 -13.13 7.37
N ILE A 24 36.54 -11.83 7.52
CA ILE A 24 35.45 -10.87 7.45
C ILE A 24 35.08 -10.77 5.97
N LEU A 25 34.04 -11.51 5.56
CA LEU A 25 33.38 -11.28 4.29
C LEU A 25 32.61 -9.95 4.38
N THR A 26 33.23 -8.88 3.91
CA THR A 26 32.53 -7.64 3.57
C THR A 26 31.65 -7.94 2.35
N ALA A 27 30.41 -8.39 2.59
CA ALA A 27 29.38 -8.39 1.56
C ALA A 27 29.04 -6.94 1.24
N CYS A 28 29.42 -6.48 0.03
CA CYS A 28 28.86 -5.28 -0.57
C CYS A 28 27.36 -5.50 -0.82
N GLY A 29 26.53 -5.26 0.18
CA GLY A 29 25.09 -5.17 0.07
C GLY A 29 24.73 -3.79 -0.50
N LYS A 30 24.02 -3.79 -1.61
CA LYS A 30 23.29 -2.65 -2.18
C LYS A 30 22.58 -1.87 -1.07
N GLY A 31 22.60 -0.52 -1.20
CA GLY A 31 22.05 0.42 -0.24
C GLY A 31 20.67 0.05 0.27
N GLY A 32 20.62 -0.56 1.43
CA GLY A 32 19.44 -0.65 2.25
C GLY A 32 19.47 0.56 3.19
N ASP A 33 18.35 1.24 3.27
CA ASP A 33 18.15 2.36 4.18
C ASP A 33 18.62 1.96 5.58
N LYS A 34 19.60 2.69 6.12
CA LYS A 34 20.03 2.46 7.50
C LYS A 34 18.91 2.93 8.42
N ALA A 35 18.16 1.98 8.97
CA ALA A 35 17.24 2.29 10.06
C ALA A 35 17.98 3.12 11.13
N ALA A 36 17.35 4.19 11.61
CA ALA A 36 17.93 5.02 12.66
C ALA A 36 18.25 4.15 13.88
N ALA A 37 19.48 4.21 14.38
CA ALA A 37 19.87 3.43 15.55
C ALA A 37 19.11 3.92 16.78
N VAL A 38 18.42 3.02 17.49
CA VAL A 38 17.72 3.34 18.73
C VAL A 38 18.79 3.54 19.82
N PRO A 39 18.85 4.71 20.49
CA PRO A 39 19.78 4.92 21.62
C PRO A 39 19.51 3.92 22.76
N ALA A 40 20.50 3.64 23.59
CA ALA A 40 20.38 2.67 24.70
C ALA A 40 19.28 3.04 25.72
N ASP A 41 18.94 4.32 25.84
CA ASP A 41 17.89 4.90 26.68
C ASP A 41 16.63 5.31 25.87
N GLY A 42 16.64 5.02 24.56
CA GLY A 42 15.55 5.35 23.64
C GLY A 42 14.44 4.29 23.57
N VAL A 43 13.30 4.71 23.05
CA VAL A 43 12.14 3.84 22.79
C VAL A 43 11.92 3.75 21.28
N GLU A 44 11.90 2.54 20.74
CA GLU A 44 11.45 2.31 19.36
C GLU A 44 9.93 2.34 19.30
N VAL A 45 9.39 3.11 18.35
CA VAL A 45 7.96 3.13 18.03
C VAL A 45 7.78 2.78 16.57
N LYS A 46 7.03 1.72 16.30
CA LYS A 46 6.79 1.20 14.95
C LYS A 46 5.56 1.81 14.33
N ILE A 47 5.71 2.34 13.12
CA ILE A 47 4.63 2.81 12.26
C ILE A 47 4.50 1.84 11.09
N GLY A 48 3.32 1.29 10.88
CA GLY A 48 3.03 0.45 9.72
C GLY A 48 2.87 1.28 8.46
N HIS A 49 3.24 0.73 7.33
CA HIS A 49 2.90 1.26 6.01
C HIS A 49 2.38 0.13 5.13
N VAL A 50 1.29 0.36 4.40
CA VAL A 50 0.76 -0.61 3.46
C VAL A 50 0.32 0.07 2.17
N ALA A 51 0.79 -0.48 1.07
CA ALA A 51 0.40 -0.11 -0.29
C ALA A 51 0.75 -1.26 -1.23
N PRO A 52 0.31 -1.27 -2.49
CA PRO A 52 0.82 -2.20 -3.49
C PRO A 52 2.27 -1.85 -3.83
N LEU A 53 3.23 -2.58 -3.25
CA LEU A 53 4.67 -2.42 -3.50
C LEU A 53 5.16 -3.30 -4.65
N THR A 54 4.32 -4.22 -5.12
CA THR A 54 4.49 -5.04 -6.31
C THR A 54 3.28 -4.91 -7.25
N GLY A 55 3.41 -5.40 -8.49
CA GLY A 55 2.35 -5.35 -9.50
C GLY A 55 2.30 -4.05 -10.31
N PRO A 56 1.25 -3.87 -11.13
CA PRO A 56 1.17 -2.78 -12.12
C PRO A 56 1.25 -1.37 -11.53
N ILE A 57 0.66 -1.15 -10.35
CA ILE A 57 0.62 0.16 -9.67
C ILE A 57 1.64 0.29 -8.54
N ALA A 58 2.70 -0.54 -8.54
CA ALA A 58 3.75 -0.50 -7.52
C ALA A 58 4.45 0.87 -7.42
N HIS A 59 4.50 1.63 -8.50
CA HIS A 59 5.04 3.00 -8.52
C HIS A 59 4.27 3.93 -7.57
N LEU A 60 2.93 3.86 -7.55
CA LEU A 60 2.09 4.64 -6.63
C LEU A 60 2.29 4.22 -5.17
N GLY A 61 2.36 2.90 -4.93
CA GLY A 61 2.64 2.37 -3.60
C GLY A 61 4.00 2.81 -3.07
N LYS A 62 5.01 2.81 -3.95
CA LYS A 62 6.36 3.24 -3.60
C LYS A 62 6.44 4.73 -3.28
N ASP A 63 5.69 5.57 -4.00
CA ASP A 63 5.59 7.00 -3.70
C ASP A 63 4.98 7.24 -2.32
N ASN A 64 3.93 6.49 -1.97
CA ASN A 64 3.33 6.54 -0.63
C ASN A 64 4.33 6.12 0.45
N GLU A 65 5.08 5.02 0.22
CA GLU A 65 6.12 4.55 1.14
C GLU A 65 7.22 5.61 1.33
N ASN A 66 7.70 6.20 0.23
CA ASN A 66 8.74 7.23 0.29
C ASN A 66 8.28 8.46 1.07
N GLY A 67 7.02 8.89 0.90
CA GLY A 67 6.43 9.97 1.68
C GLY A 67 6.39 9.65 3.18
N ALA A 68 5.97 8.44 3.55
CA ALA A 68 5.97 8.00 4.94
C ALA A 68 7.41 7.94 5.53
N ARG A 69 8.38 7.40 4.77
CA ARG A 69 9.80 7.36 5.19
C ARG A 69 10.36 8.75 5.43
N LEU A 70 10.14 9.68 4.49
CA LEU A 70 10.61 11.06 4.61
C LEU A 70 10.08 11.71 5.88
N ALA A 71 8.78 11.57 6.17
CA ALA A 71 8.18 12.13 7.38
C ALA A 71 8.81 11.53 8.66
N LEU A 72 9.05 10.21 8.70
CA LEU A 72 9.69 9.58 9.86
C LEU A 72 11.15 10.04 10.01
N GLU A 73 11.89 10.20 8.92
CA GLU A 73 13.26 10.71 8.93
C GLU A 73 13.33 12.15 9.48
N GLU A 74 12.42 13.01 9.05
CA GLU A 74 12.33 14.39 9.53
C GLU A 74 11.99 14.45 11.02
N ILE A 75 11.02 13.66 11.49
CA ILE A 75 10.64 13.58 12.91
C ILE A 75 11.81 13.03 13.75
N ASN A 76 12.46 11.98 13.31
CA ASN A 76 13.63 11.40 13.99
C ASN A 76 14.80 12.39 14.06
N LYS A 77 15.04 13.15 12.98
CA LYS A 77 16.08 14.20 12.94
C LYS A 77 15.74 15.37 13.87
N ALA A 78 14.49 15.76 13.96
CA ALA A 78 14.03 16.80 14.89
C ALA A 78 14.15 16.37 16.37
N GLY A 79 14.13 15.08 16.65
CA GLY A 79 14.28 14.51 17.99
C GLY A 79 12.98 14.51 18.79
N LEU A 80 12.14 13.50 18.57
CA LEU A 80 10.91 13.31 19.33
C LEU A 80 11.23 12.80 20.75
N THR A 81 10.61 13.40 21.76
CA THR A 81 10.70 12.96 23.16
C THR A 81 9.30 12.80 23.74
N ILE A 82 9.02 11.67 24.38
CA ILE A 82 7.78 11.38 25.07
C ILE A 82 8.13 10.94 26.50
N ASP A 83 7.54 11.59 27.49
CA ASP A 83 7.81 11.35 28.94
C ASP A 83 9.29 11.36 29.29
N GLY A 84 10.06 12.29 28.68
CA GLY A 84 11.50 12.45 28.88
C GLY A 84 12.37 11.40 28.19
N LYS A 85 11.78 10.43 27.50
CA LYS A 85 12.51 9.40 26.74
C LYS A 85 12.59 9.77 25.26
N LYS A 86 13.75 9.61 24.67
CA LYS A 86 13.94 9.78 23.23
C LYS A 86 13.19 8.69 22.47
N VAL A 87 12.37 9.09 21.50
CA VAL A 87 11.62 8.17 20.64
C VAL A 87 12.27 8.11 19.25
N VAL A 88 12.43 6.90 18.73
CA VAL A 88 12.86 6.65 17.35
C VAL A 88 11.72 5.94 16.62
N LEU A 89 11.20 6.57 15.57
CA LEU A 89 10.17 6.01 14.72
C LEU A 89 10.81 5.10 13.67
N THR A 90 10.26 3.89 13.52
CA THR A 90 10.67 2.94 12.48
C THR A 90 9.48 2.59 11.60
N LEU A 91 9.68 2.53 10.27
CA LEU A 91 8.66 2.13 9.32
C LEU A 91 8.68 0.62 9.14
N VAL A 92 7.49 0.00 9.22
CA VAL A 92 7.25 -1.42 8.92
C VAL A 92 6.41 -1.48 7.65
N PRO A 93 7.02 -1.60 6.45
CA PRO A 93 6.30 -1.65 5.19
C PRO A 93 5.79 -3.07 4.91
N GLU A 94 4.57 -3.15 4.37
CA GLU A 94 3.94 -4.37 3.89
C GLU A 94 3.32 -4.12 2.51
N ASP A 95 3.33 -5.16 1.69
CA ASP A 95 2.77 -5.16 0.34
C ASP A 95 1.40 -5.84 0.33
N ASP A 96 0.34 -5.11 -0.01
CA ASP A 96 -1.00 -5.66 -0.19
C ASP A 96 -1.30 -6.10 -1.63
N ALA A 97 -0.37 -5.85 -2.56
CA ALA A 97 -0.47 -6.21 -3.98
C ALA A 97 -1.83 -5.79 -4.63
N GLU A 98 -2.47 -4.72 -4.12
CA GLU A 98 -3.82 -4.28 -4.52
C GLU A 98 -4.92 -5.35 -4.29
N ASP A 99 -4.65 -6.38 -3.51
CA ASP A 99 -5.58 -7.48 -3.28
C ASP A 99 -6.25 -7.37 -1.90
N PRO A 100 -7.61 -7.30 -1.83
CA PRO A 100 -8.33 -7.15 -0.56
C PRO A 100 -8.06 -8.26 0.46
N LYS A 101 -7.83 -9.50 0.00
CA LYS A 101 -7.53 -10.62 0.88
C LYS A 101 -6.11 -10.50 1.45
N THR A 102 -5.14 -10.18 0.61
CA THR A 102 -3.77 -9.91 1.05
C THR A 102 -3.74 -8.74 2.02
N ALA A 103 -4.53 -7.67 1.76
CA ALA A 103 -4.64 -6.51 2.65
C ALA A 103 -5.07 -6.90 4.08
N THR A 104 -6.03 -7.83 4.23
CA THR A 104 -6.43 -8.30 5.56
C THR A 104 -5.33 -9.10 6.26
N GLN A 105 -4.55 -9.88 5.50
CA GLN A 105 -3.43 -10.66 6.05
C GLN A 105 -2.30 -9.74 6.52
N VAL A 106 -1.90 -8.76 5.72
CA VAL A 106 -0.84 -7.83 6.11
C VAL A 106 -1.29 -6.87 7.21
N ALA A 107 -2.59 -6.53 7.28
CA ALA A 107 -3.14 -5.78 8.40
C ALA A 107 -2.97 -6.55 9.73
N GLN A 108 -3.30 -7.84 9.75
CA GLN A 108 -3.09 -8.69 10.92
C GLN A 108 -1.60 -8.79 11.28
N LYS A 109 -0.73 -8.94 10.28
CA LYS A 109 0.73 -8.98 10.48
C LYS A 109 1.26 -7.70 11.14
N LEU A 110 0.75 -6.53 10.76
CA LEU A 110 1.12 -5.26 11.41
C LEU A 110 0.59 -5.15 12.85
N VAL A 111 -0.61 -5.66 13.12
CA VAL A 111 -1.13 -5.78 14.50
C VAL A 111 -0.20 -6.66 15.34
N ASP A 112 0.20 -7.82 14.82
CA ASP A 112 1.11 -8.75 15.51
C ASP A 112 2.51 -8.15 15.70
N ALA A 113 2.97 -7.30 14.76
CA ALA A 113 4.21 -6.54 14.86
C ALA A 113 4.14 -5.38 15.87
N LYS A 114 2.96 -5.13 16.46
CA LYS A 114 2.70 -4.08 17.46
C LYS A 114 3.01 -2.66 16.96
N VAL A 115 2.61 -2.36 15.73
CA VAL A 115 2.64 -0.97 15.25
C VAL A 115 1.62 -0.14 16.03
N VAL A 116 1.90 1.14 16.25
CA VAL A 116 0.99 2.04 16.98
C VAL A 116 0.05 2.81 16.07
N GLY A 117 0.34 2.82 14.77
CA GLY A 117 -0.47 3.46 13.74
C GLY A 117 -0.05 2.98 12.37
N VAL A 118 -0.90 3.17 11.37
CA VAL A 118 -0.68 2.74 9.98
C VAL A 118 -0.90 3.90 9.02
N VAL A 119 0.07 4.15 8.17
CA VAL A 119 -0.04 5.00 6.96
C VAL A 119 -0.36 4.09 5.78
N GLY A 120 -1.58 4.15 5.30
CA GLY A 120 -2.09 3.24 4.25
C GLY A 120 -3.54 2.80 4.55
N HIS A 121 -4.10 1.87 3.85
CA HIS A 121 -3.64 1.37 2.55
C HIS A 121 -3.83 2.40 1.44
N LEU A 122 -3.26 2.15 0.23
CA LEU A 122 -3.41 3.06 -0.89
C LEU A 122 -4.82 2.95 -1.50
N ASN A 123 -5.23 1.75 -1.88
CA ASN A 123 -6.47 1.52 -2.60
C ASN A 123 -7.68 1.48 -1.66
N SER A 124 -8.85 1.97 -2.12
CA SER A 124 -10.09 1.88 -1.36
C SER A 124 -10.49 0.43 -1.08
N GLY A 125 -10.31 -0.47 -2.07
CA GLY A 125 -10.62 -1.89 -1.94
C GLY A 125 -9.78 -2.65 -0.92
N THR A 126 -8.61 -2.14 -0.56
CA THR A 126 -7.73 -2.71 0.48
C THR A 126 -7.90 -2.00 1.82
N SER A 127 -8.11 -0.66 1.82
CA SER A 127 -8.34 0.11 3.04
C SER A 127 -9.62 -0.27 3.78
N ILE A 128 -10.72 -0.49 3.05
CA ILE A 128 -12.03 -0.80 3.62
C ILE A 128 -11.98 -2.08 4.47
N PRO A 129 -11.57 -3.25 3.97
CA PRO A 129 -11.55 -4.47 4.78
C PRO A 129 -10.47 -4.44 5.87
N ALA A 130 -9.31 -3.81 5.63
CA ALA A 130 -8.24 -3.71 6.61
C ALA A 130 -8.63 -2.85 7.82
N SER A 131 -9.45 -1.81 7.62
CA SER A 131 -9.84 -0.87 8.67
C SER A 131 -10.54 -1.53 9.87
N LYS A 132 -11.28 -2.61 9.64
CA LYS A 132 -11.89 -3.37 10.74
C LYS A 132 -10.84 -4.02 11.62
N ILE A 133 -9.80 -4.62 11.04
CA ILE A 133 -8.73 -5.30 11.77
C ILE A 133 -7.97 -4.30 12.64
N TYR A 134 -7.61 -3.15 12.10
CA TYR A 134 -6.96 -2.09 12.86
C TYR A 134 -7.88 -1.52 13.94
N SER A 135 -9.16 -1.34 13.63
CA SER A 135 -10.13 -0.83 14.61
C SER A 135 -10.30 -1.77 15.79
N ASP A 136 -10.41 -3.07 15.55
CA ASP A 136 -10.52 -4.10 16.59
C ASP A 136 -9.28 -4.13 17.49
N ALA A 137 -8.10 -3.81 16.94
CA ALA A 137 -6.83 -3.71 17.65
C ALA A 137 -6.57 -2.33 18.28
N GLY A 138 -7.47 -1.35 18.10
CA GLY A 138 -7.27 0.01 18.58
C GLY A 138 -6.17 0.81 17.87
N ILE A 139 -5.76 0.36 16.67
CA ILE A 139 -4.72 1.00 15.87
C ILE A 139 -5.33 2.02 14.91
N THR A 140 -4.80 3.23 14.89
CA THR A 140 -5.23 4.26 13.94
C THR A 140 -4.67 3.96 12.54
N GLN A 141 -5.56 3.95 11.54
CA GLN A 141 -5.23 3.88 10.13
C GLN A 141 -5.49 5.21 9.45
N VAL A 142 -4.49 5.78 8.79
CA VAL A 142 -4.61 7.01 7.99
C VAL A 142 -4.25 6.69 6.55
N SER A 143 -5.25 6.66 5.66
CA SER A 143 -4.98 6.49 4.24
C SER A 143 -4.64 7.82 3.58
N PRO A 144 -3.51 7.92 2.88
CA PRO A 144 -3.18 9.10 2.09
C PRO A 144 -3.91 9.14 0.74
N SER A 145 -4.58 8.07 0.32
CA SER A 145 -5.00 7.90 -1.08
C SER A 145 -6.42 7.36 -1.26
N SER A 146 -6.97 6.57 -0.32
CA SER A 146 -8.30 5.96 -0.47
C SER A 146 -9.41 6.99 -0.49
N THR A 147 -10.17 7.07 -1.59
CA THR A 147 -11.18 8.10 -1.83
C THR A 147 -12.61 7.61 -1.63
N ASN A 148 -12.87 6.30 -1.67
CA ASN A 148 -14.23 5.78 -1.52
C ASN A 148 -14.83 6.19 -0.15
N PRO A 149 -16.03 6.82 -0.14
CA PRO A 149 -16.69 7.26 1.10
C PRO A 149 -16.90 6.15 2.14
N ASP A 150 -17.08 4.91 1.70
CA ASP A 150 -17.36 3.79 2.60
C ASP A 150 -16.20 3.49 3.55
N TYR A 151 -14.97 3.85 3.18
CA TYR A 151 -13.81 3.67 4.04
C TYR A 151 -14.00 4.30 5.42
N THR A 152 -14.54 5.52 5.50
CA THR A 152 -14.74 6.22 6.77
C THR A 152 -16.20 6.27 7.25
N LYS A 153 -17.14 5.62 6.52
CA LYS A 153 -18.56 5.53 6.92
C LYS A 153 -18.89 4.24 7.68
N GLN A 154 -17.95 3.33 7.87
CA GLN A 154 -18.17 2.08 8.61
C GLN A 154 -18.38 2.28 10.12
N GLY A 155 -18.21 3.49 10.63
CA GLY A 155 -18.38 3.83 12.06
C GLY A 155 -17.13 3.63 12.92
N PHE A 156 -16.00 3.23 12.34
CA PHE A 156 -14.73 3.10 13.05
C PHE A 156 -14.13 4.47 13.38
N LYS A 157 -13.74 4.66 14.65
CA LYS A 157 -13.08 5.89 15.12
C LYS A 157 -11.58 5.92 14.87
N THR A 158 -11.05 4.90 14.22
CA THR A 158 -9.63 4.71 13.93
C THR A 158 -9.29 4.85 12.44
N ALA A 159 -10.31 4.99 11.57
CA ALA A 159 -10.11 5.08 10.12
C ALA A 159 -10.22 6.54 9.65
N TYR A 160 -9.12 7.06 9.09
CA TYR A 160 -9.00 8.44 8.60
C TYR A 160 -8.44 8.48 7.18
N ARG A 161 -8.78 9.55 6.44
CA ARG A 161 -8.20 9.86 5.13
C ARG A 161 -7.69 11.29 5.08
N LEU A 162 -6.69 11.56 4.25
CA LEU A 162 -6.15 12.91 4.03
C LEU A 162 -6.62 13.57 2.73
N VAL A 163 -7.23 12.80 1.83
CA VAL A 163 -7.67 13.27 0.51
C VAL A 163 -9.19 13.47 0.46
N ALA A 164 -9.66 14.19 -0.57
CA ALA A 164 -11.08 14.34 -0.88
C ALA A 164 -11.71 12.96 -1.18
N THR A 165 -13.02 12.87 -1.01
CA THR A 165 -13.77 11.64 -1.31
C THR A 165 -14.29 11.61 -2.74
N ASP A 166 -14.65 10.42 -3.23
CA ASP A 166 -15.35 10.27 -4.52
C ASP A 166 -16.66 11.05 -4.56
N ALA A 167 -17.32 11.26 -3.41
CA ALA A 167 -18.50 12.12 -3.29
C ALA A 167 -18.21 13.62 -3.51
N GLN A 168 -16.93 14.01 -3.61
CA GLN A 168 -16.47 15.33 -4.02
C GLN A 168 -15.86 15.29 -5.43
N GLN A 169 -15.06 14.27 -5.73
CA GLN A 169 -14.40 14.10 -7.02
C GLN A 169 -15.40 13.83 -8.15
N GLY A 170 -16.36 12.92 -7.96
CA GLY A 170 -17.39 12.61 -8.95
C GLY A 170 -18.22 13.83 -9.35
N PRO A 171 -18.79 14.60 -8.39
CA PRO A 171 -19.47 15.86 -8.70
C PRO A 171 -18.59 16.92 -9.36
N ALA A 172 -17.33 17.05 -8.98
CA ALA A 172 -16.40 17.99 -9.62
C ALA A 172 -16.22 17.65 -11.11
N LEU A 173 -15.96 16.38 -11.42
CA LEU A 173 -15.85 15.90 -12.80
C LEU A 173 -17.17 16.03 -13.58
N GLY A 174 -18.29 15.62 -12.98
CA GLY A 174 -19.62 15.69 -13.61
C GLY A 174 -20.02 17.14 -13.93
N ASN A 175 -19.78 18.07 -13.01
CA ASN A 175 -20.03 19.50 -13.22
C ASN A 175 -19.11 20.10 -14.31
N TYR A 176 -17.87 19.68 -14.36
CA TYR A 176 -16.94 20.08 -15.40
C TYR A 176 -17.43 19.64 -16.79
N VAL A 177 -17.86 18.38 -16.92
CA VAL A 177 -18.42 17.83 -18.17
C VAL A 177 -19.69 18.58 -18.58
N ALA A 178 -20.59 18.86 -17.64
CA ALA A 178 -21.84 19.54 -17.91
C ALA A 178 -21.65 21.04 -18.22
N ASN A 179 -20.87 21.74 -17.40
CA ASN A 179 -20.85 23.20 -17.40
C ASN A 179 -19.71 23.80 -18.25
N THR A 180 -18.58 23.09 -18.34
CA THR A 180 -17.40 23.56 -19.10
C THR A 180 -17.34 22.92 -20.48
N LEU A 181 -17.44 21.58 -20.57
CA LEU A 181 -17.40 20.89 -21.85
C LEU A 181 -18.76 20.98 -22.59
N LYS A 182 -19.85 21.34 -21.90
CA LYS A 182 -21.20 21.44 -22.48
C LYS A 182 -21.67 20.15 -23.15
N ALA A 183 -21.17 19.00 -22.69
CA ALA A 183 -21.57 17.69 -23.20
C ALA A 183 -23.08 17.44 -22.99
N LYS A 184 -23.66 16.63 -23.85
CA LYS A 184 -25.06 16.17 -23.76
C LYS A 184 -25.14 14.70 -23.42
N THR A 185 -24.14 13.95 -23.86
CA THR A 185 -24.09 12.50 -23.72
C THR A 185 -22.74 12.07 -23.15
N VAL A 186 -22.79 11.10 -22.23
CA VAL A 186 -21.58 10.53 -21.62
C VAL A 186 -21.61 9.00 -21.66
N ALA A 187 -20.46 8.39 -21.89
CA ALA A 187 -20.22 6.99 -21.61
C ALA A 187 -19.38 6.87 -20.34
N ILE A 188 -19.65 5.85 -19.57
CA ILE A 188 -18.93 5.58 -18.31
C ILE A 188 -18.33 4.19 -18.39
N ILE A 189 -17.06 4.05 -18.05
CA ILE A 189 -16.35 2.78 -17.89
C ILE A 189 -15.73 2.77 -16.50
N ASP A 190 -15.86 1.66 -15.77
CA ASP A 190 -15.15 1.47 -14.51
C ASP A 190 -14.39 0.14 -14.50
N ASP A 191 -13.39 0.04 -13.61
CA ASP A 191 -12.54 -1.15 -13.44
C ASP A 191 -13.09 -2.15 -12.43
N SER A 192 -14.33 -1.99 -11.99
CA SER A 192 -15.01 -2.81 -10.98
C SER A 192 -14.34 -2.82 -9.59
N THR A 193 -13.30 -2.02 -9.36
CA THR A 193 -12.75 -1.86 -8.01
C THR A 193 -13.67 -1.01 -7.13
N GLN A 194 -13.45 -1.04 -5.82
CA GLN A 194 -14.19 -0.15 -4.90
C GLN A 194 -13.95 1.34 -5.22
N TYR A 195 -12.74 1.69 -5.70
CA TYR A 195 -12.43 3.04 -6.16
C TYR A 195 -13.13 3.36 -7.47
N GLY A 196 -12.82 2.63 -8.54
CA GLY A 196 -13.29 2.97 -9.89
C GLY A 196 -14.81 2.97 -10.00
N LYS A 197 -15.47 1.94 -9.44
CA LYS A 197 -16.93 1.87 -9.39
C LYS A 197 -17.51 3.00 -8.53
N GLY A 198 -16.95 3.27 -7.35
CA GLY A 198 -17.43 4.31 -6.44
C GLY A 198 -17.38 5.69 -7.07
N LEU A 199 -16.25 6.04 -7.70
CA LEU A 199 -16.11 7.30 -8.44
C LEU A 199 -17.08 7.40 -9.60
N ALA A 200 -17.24 6.32 -10.39
CA ALA A 200 -18.15 6.28 -11.52
C ALA A 200 -19.62 6.44 -11.08
N ASP A 201 -20.03 5.88 -9.94
CA ASP A 201 -21.36 6.03 -9.38
C ASP A 201 -21.68 7.49 -9.01
N GLU A 202 -20.74 8.18 -8.35
CA GLU A 202 -20.91 9.60 -7.98
C GLU A 202 -20.88 10.52 -9.19
N PHE A 203 -20.05 10.23 -10.19
CA PHE A 203 -20.05 10.93 -11.46
C PHE A 203 -21.39 10.76 -12.19
N GLU A 204 -21.87 9.52 -12.34
CA GLU A 204 -23.14 9.21 -13.01
C GLU A 204 -24.32 9.94 -12.38
N LYS A 205 -24.40 9.92 -11.06
CA LYS A 205 -25.41 10.64 -10.28
C LYS A 205 -25.42 12.13 -10.63
N THR A 206 -24.23 12.72 -10.70
CA THR A 206 -24.07 14.16 -10.96
C THR A 206 -24.46 14.53 -12.37
N VAL A 207 -23.99 13.80 -13.39
CA VAL A 207 -24.32 14.13 -14.79
C VAL A 207 -25.81 13.92 -15.09
N LYS A 208 -26.43 12.91 -14.49
CA LYS A 208 -27.89 12.72 -14.58
C LYS A 208 -28.65 13.87 -13.93
N ALA A 209 -28.24 14.34 -12.77
CA ALA A 209 -28.84 15.50 -12.10
C ALA A 209 -28.68 16.78 -12.91
N ALA A 210 -27.58 16.92 -13.68
CA ALA A 210 -27.37 18.02 -14.60
C ALA A 210 -28.08 17.88 -15.96
N GLY A 211 -28.88 16.82 -16.15
CA GLY A 211 -29.67 16.59 -17.36
C GLY A 211 -28.90 15.94 -18.52
N LEU A 212 -27.71 15.43 -18.31
CA LEU A 212 -26.96 14.72 -19.34
C LEU A 212 -27.47 13.29 -19.47
N LYS A 213 -27.40 12.73 -20.68
CA LYS A 213 -27.76 11.35 -20.95
C LYS A 213 -26.54 10.44 -20.81
N VAL A 214 -26.59 9.45 -19.91
CA VAL A 214 -25.63 8.35 -19.89
C VAL A 214 -26.04 7.36 -20.99
N VAL A 215 -25.29 7.31 -22.08
CA VAL A 215 -25.60 6.50 -23.26
C VAL A 215 -25.12 5.06 -23.14
N THR A 216 -24.09 4.81 -22.33
CA THR A 216 -23.66 3.47 -21.95
C THR A 216 -22.86 3.52 -20.65
N ARG A 217 -22.97 2.44 -19.87
CA ARG A 217 -22.12 2.16 -18.73
C ARG A 217 -21.57 0.75 -18.84
N GLU A 218 -20.25 0.63 -18.81
CA GLU A 218 -19.53 -0.62 -18.94
C GLU A 218 -18.63 -0.82 -17.74
N ALA A 219 -18.41 -2.07 -17.39
CA ALA A 219 -17.48 -2.48 -16.37
C ALA A 219 -16.35 -3.32 -16.98
N SER A 220 -15.16 -3.03 -16.58
CA SER A 220 -13.95 -3.80 -16.86
C SER A 220 -13.49 -4.50 -15.57
N ASN A 221 -12.22 -4.79 -15.46
CA ASN A 221 -11.56 -5.15 -14.20
C ASN A 221 -10.13 -4.61 -14.22
N ASN A 222 -9.54 -4.46 -13.03
CA ASN A 222 -8.20 -3.89 -12.86
C ASN A 222 -7.03 -4.76 -13.39
N LYS A 223 -7.34 -5.86 -14.06
CA LYS A 223 -6.36 -6.74 -14.73
C LYS A 223 -6.62 -6.84 -16.23
N ALA A 224 -7.58 -6.08 -16.76
CA ALA A 224 -7.90 -6.10 -18.17
C ALA A 224 -6.78 -5.48 -19.00
N THR A 225 -6.42 -6.16 -20.08
CA THR A 225 -5.44 -5.71 -21.07
C THR A 225 -6.04 -5.49 -22.44
N ASP A 226 -7.29 -5.91 -22.66
CA ASP A 226 -8.03 -5.73 -23.90
C ASP A 226 -9.38 -5.06 -23.65
N PHE A 227 -9.51 -3.86 -24.17
CA PHE A 227 -10.72 -3.04 -24.08
C PHE A 227 -11.50 -2.96 -25.39
N LYS A 228 -11.11 -3.72 -26.44
CA LYS A 228 -11.68 -3.59 -27.77
C LYS A 228 -13.19 -3.76 -27.82
N ALA A 229 -13.73 -4.74 -27.08
CA ALA A 229 -15.19 -4.98 -27.04
C ALA A 229 -15.93 -3.80 -26.37
N ILE A 230 -15.43 -3.35 -25.21
CA ILE A 230 -16.00 -2.20 -24.47
C ILE A 230 -15.94 -0.94 -25.34
N LEU A 231 -14.76 -0.64 -25.91
CA LEU A 231 -14.57 0.57 -26.73
C LEU A 231 -15.40 0.51 -28.03
N THR A 232 -15.62 -0.65 -28.62
CA THR A 232 -16.51 -0.82 -29.78
C THR A 232 -17.94 -0.45 -29.42
N LYS A 233 -18.43 -0.91 -28.26
CA LYS A 233 -19.77 -0.59 -27.76
C LYS A 233 -19.90 0.90 -27.42
N VAL A 234 -18.92 1.46 -26.74
CA VAL A 234 -18.86 2.90 -26.42
C VAL A 234 -18.87 3.72 -27.70
N LYS A 235 -18.04 3.38 -28.70
CA LYS A 235 -18.02 4.05 -30.00
C LYS A 235 -19.39 3.99 -30.71
N GLY A 236 -20.09 2.85 -30.63
CA GLY A 236 -21.43 2.67 -31.19
C GLY A 236 -22.48 3.57 -30.55
N SER A 237 -22.34 3.91 -29.29
CA SER A 237 -23.25 4.80 -28.56
C SER A 237 -22.98 6.30 -28.79
N LYS A 238 -21.89 6.66 -29.46
CA LYS A 238 -21.50 8.03 -29.85
C LYS A 238 -21.58 9.05 -28.70
N PRO A 239 -20.89 8.86 -27.58
CA PRO A 239 -20.89 9.79 -26.49
C PRO A 239 -20.07 11.04 -26.85
N ASP A 240 -20.40 12.21 -26.28
CA ASP A 240 -19.59 13.43 -26.36
C ASP A 240 -18.33 13.29 -25.49
N VAL A 241 -18.44 12.58 -24.35
CA VAL A 241 -17.37 12.38 -23.37
C VAL A 241 -17.37 10.94 -22.86
N ILE A 242 -16.19 10.40 -22.63
CA ILE A 242 -15.98 9.13 -21.94
C ILE A 242 -15.36 9.42 -20.58
N MET A 243 -15.97 8.94 -19.50
CA MET A 243 -15.40 8.91 -18.15
C MET A 243 -14.88 7.52 -17.87
N TYR A 244 -13.65 7.44 -17.39
CA TYR A 244 -13.06 6.20 -16.90
C TYR A 244 -12.78 6.31 -15.39
N GLY A 245 -13.32 5.36 -14.63
CA GLY A 245 -13.05 5.17 -13.20
C GLY A 245 -12.15 3.96 -13.00
N GLY A 246 -10.88 4.21 -12.73
CA GLY A 246 -9.88 3.16 -12.54
C GLY A 246 -8.48 3.74 -12.38
N MET A 247 -7.48 2.85 -12.32
CA MET A 247 -6.08 3.21 -12.19
C MET A 247 -5.40 3.38 -13.54
N ASP A 248 -4.25 4.06 -13.55
CA ASP A 248 -3.47 4.39 -14.74
C ASP A 248 -2.79 3.18 -15.41
N ALA A 249 -2.70 2.06 -14.72
CA ALA A 249 -2.08 0.84 -15.22
C ALA A 249 -3.08 -0.14 -15.87
N THR A 250 -4.35 0.28 -16.02
CA THR A 250 -5.41 -0.52 -16.66
C THR A 250 -5.87 0.08 -17.99
#